data_daef311d85ba63e55440aa6f8858bbb2
#
_entry.id   daef311d85ba63e55440aa6f8858bbb2
#
_cell.length_a   1.000
_cell.length_b   1.000
_cell.length_c   1.000
_cell.angle_alpha   90.00
_cell.angle_beta   90.00
_cell.angle_gamma   90.00
#
_symmetry.space_group_name_H-M   'P 1'
#
loop_
_entity.id
_entity.type
_entity.pdbx_description
1 polymer ?
#
loop_
_entity_poly.entity_id
_entity_poly.type
_entity_poly.pdbx_seq_one_letter_code
_entity_poly.pdbx_strand_id
1 'polypeptide(L)'
;MQGSAGPSRGVKFLGSYQHSIDEKGRVSLPAPFRREAADRRFVLAQPYPPALALYPEVEWAEVEGRLADMLAKGAEERLYVLGILANAVEVTPDAQGRILIPSKLKEAAGLGNTVLLVGAITKVELWSPESFEKTVTGRPSELAQFTTQLFR
;
A
#
# COMPACT_ATOMS: atom_id res chain seq x y z
N MET A 1 -26.93 15.86 -10.03
CA MET A 1 -26.33 15.53 -9.97
C MET A 1 -25.92 15.28 -9.83
N GLN A 2 -25.80 15.22 -9.98
CA GLN A 2 -25.16 14.97 -9.95
C GLN A 2 -24.45 14.51 -9.87
N GLY A 3 -24.57 14.57 -9.93
CA GLY A 3 -23.78 14.10 -10.04
C GLY A 3 -23.22 13.91 -10.22
N SER A 4 -23.18 14.01 -10.43
CA SER A 4 -22.48 13.70 -10.78
C SER A 4 -21.84 13.60 -11.06
N ALA A 5 -22.52 14.25 -11.08
CA ALA A 5 -21.10 14.43 -11.30
C ALA A 5 -20.50 13.23 -11.97
N GLY A 6 -19.58 13.39 -12.81
CA GLY A 6 -18.89 12.26 -13.37
C GLY A 6 -18.36 11.34 -12.27
N PRO A 7 -17.78 10.21 -12.60
CA PRO A 7 -17.24 9.32 -11.59
C PRO A 7 -16.31 10.10 -10.69
N SER A 8 -16.48 9.92 -9.40
CA SER A 8 -15.62 10.60 -8.47
C SER A 8 -14.21 10.15 -8.78
N ARG A 9 -13.34 11.11 -8.88
CA ARG A 9 -11.96 10.79 -9.09
C ARG A 9 -11.38 10.26 -7.78
N GLY A 10 -11.16 8.97 -7.72
CA GLY A 10 -10.53 8.38 -6.55
C GLY A 10 -9.10 8.86 -6.40
N VAL A 11 -8.45 8.44 -5.34
CA VAL A 11 -7.02 8.69 -5.15
C VAL A 11 -6.24 8.03 -6.30
N LYS A 12 -5.12 8.63 -6.64
CA LYS A 12 -4.27 8.09 -7.69
C LYS A 12 -2.81 8.28 -7.31
N PHE A 13 -2.17 7.19 -6.97
CA PHE A 13 -0.76 7.21 -6.58
C PHE A 13 0.09 6.67 -7.71
N LEU A 14 1.07 7.45 -8.12
CA LEU A 14 2.01 7.08 -9.18
C LEU A 14 3.43 7.44 -8.77
N GLY A 15 4.39 6.69 -9.28
CA GLY A 15 5.79 6.97 -9.06
C GLY A 15 6.36 6.26 -7.85
N SER A 16 7.63 6.43 -7.63
CA SER A 16 8.32 5.82 -6.50
C SER A 16 9.25 6.82 -5.83
N TYR A 17 9.39 6.68 -4.52
CA TYR A 17 10.21 7.58 -3.70
C TYR A 17 10.90 6.77 -2.61
N GLN A 18 12.19 6.97 -2.45
CA GLN A 18 12.93 6.30 -1.39
C GLN A 18 13.11 7.25 -0.22
N HIS A 19 12.64 6.85 0.94
CA HIS A 19 12.70 7.66 2.15
C HIS A 19 13.36 6.87 3.28
N SER A 20 13.89 7.61 4.26
CA SER A 20 14.45 7.00 5.46
C SER A 20 13.36 6.65 6.45
N ILE A 21 13.58 5.59 7.21
CA ILE A 21 12.75 5.22 8.35
C ILE A 21 13.55 5.60 9.60
N ASP A 22 12.94 6.39 10.50
CA ASP A 22 13.66 6.82 11.70
C ASP A 22 13.66 5.72 12.76
N GLU A 23 14.35 5.98 13.88
CA GLU A 23 14.53 5.01 14.96
C GLU A 23 13.21 4.52 15.54
N LYS A 24 12.17 5.34 15.46
CA LYS A 24 10.85 4.99 15.99
C LYS A 24 9.95 4.32 14.97
N GLY A 25 10.45 4.10 13.75
CA GLY A 25 9.68 3.45 12.70
C GLY A 25 8.82 4.42 11.89
N ARG A 26 9.09 5.73 11.99
CA ARG A 26 8.31 6.72 11.25
C ARG A 26 8.95 7.01 9.91
N VAL A 27 8.10 7.18 8.90
CA VAL A 27 8.54 7.55 7.56
C VAL A 27 7.63 8.65 7.02
N SER A 28 8.23 9.64 6.36
CA SER A 28 7.46 10.72 5.73
C SER A 28 6.81 10.21 4.46
N LEU A 29 5.53 10.51 4.31
CA LEU A 29 4.87 10.24 3.03
C LEU A 29 5.38 11.26 2.01
N PRO A 30 5.68 10.82 0.79
CA PRO A 30 6.03 11.75 -0.28
C PRO A 30 4.94 12.79 -0.48
N ALA A 31 5.34 14.03 -0.75
CA ALA A 31 4.38 15.13 -0.91
C ALA A 31 3.27 14.83 -1.91
N PRO A 32 3.56 14.23 -3.09
CA PRO A 32 2.48 13.88 -4.02
C PRO A 32 1.48 12.90 -3.41
N PHE A 33 1.95 11.95 -2.58
CA PHE A 33 1.06 10.98 -1.95
C PHE A 33 0.22 11.64 -0.85
N ARG A 34 0.83 12.56 -0.09
CA ARG A 34 0.08 13.32 0.91
C ARG A 34 -1.06 14.12 0.29
N ARG A 35 -0.79 14.72 -0.86
CA ARG A 35 -1.81 15.53 -1.55
C ARG A 35 -2.99 14.69 -2.00
N GLU A 36 -2.71 13.47 -2.48
CA GLU A 36 -3.78 12.58 -2.94
C GLU A 36 -4.68 12.13 -1.80
N ALA A 37 -4.15 12.06 -0.60
CA ALA A 37 -4.87 11.50 0.53
C ALA A 37 -4.83 12.43 1.74
N ALA A 38 -4.87 13.75 1.49
CA ALA A 38 -4.87 14.74 2.56
C ALA A 38 -6.01 14.50 3.53
N ASP A 39 -5.74 14.66 4.82
CA ASP A 39 -6.69 14.49 5.91
C ASP A 39 -7.25 13.09 6.00
N ARG A 40 -6.57 12.11 5.44
CA ARG A 40 -7.07 10.74 5.44
C ARG A 40 -6.37 9.90 6.48
N ARG A 41 -7.11 8.94 6.97
CA ARG A 41 -6.53 7.82 7.68
C ARG A 41 -6.23 6.74 6.66
N PHE A 42 -5.29 5.90 7.02
CA PHE A 42 -4.87 4.80 6.16
C PHE A 42 -4.96 3.50 6.94
N VAL A 43 -4.98 2.40 6.21
CA VAL A 43 -4.77 1.07 6.80
C VAL A 43 -3.52 0.49 6.16
N LEU A 44 -2.62 0.02 7.00
CA LEU A 44 -1.38 -0.63 6.56
C LEU A 44 -1.54 -2.13 6.76
N ALA A 45 -1.27 -2.90 5.73
CA ALA A 45 -1.45 -4.36 5.76
C ALA A 45 -0.39 -5.02 4.89
N GLN A 46 -0.37 -6.35 4.88
CA GLN A 46 0.57 -7.09 4.04
C GLN A 46 -0.16 -8.13 3.19
N PRO A 47 -0.94 -7.69 2.21
CA PRO A 47 -1.64 -8.64 1.34
C PRO A 47 -0.74 -9.31 0.31
N TYR A 48 0.39 -8.70 -0.03
CA TYR A 48 1.29 -9.21 -1.07
C TYR A 48 2.73 -9.26 -0.55
N PRO A 49 3.06 -10.19 0.34
CA PRO A 49 4.42 -10.24 0.89
C PRO A 49 5.47 -10.32 -0.24
N PRO A 50 6.62 -9.70 -0.08
CA PRO A 50 7.11 -9.07 1.14
C PRO A 50 6.65 -7.62 1.33
N ALA A 51 6.03 -7.00 0.34
CA ALA A 51 5.63 -5.60 0.42
C ALA A 51 4.51 -5.39 1.42
N LEU A 52 4.47 -4.18 1.99
CA LEU A 52 3.29 -3.71 2.71
C LEU A 52 2.45 -2.89 1.76
N ALA A 53 1.17 -2.76 2.06
CA ALA A 53 0.27 -1.91 1.29
C ALA A 53 -0.39 -0.92 2.22
N LEU A 54 -0.37 0.35 1.82
CA LEU A 54 -0.96 1.44 2.57
C LEU A 54 -2.17 1.92 1.79
N TYR A 55 -3.36 1.69 2.35
CA TYR A 55 -4.62 2.04 1.71
C TYR A 55 -5.23 3.26 2.36
N PRO A 56 -5.59 4.29 1.57
CA PRO A 56 -6.47 5.32 2.13
C PRO A 56 -7.76 4.68 2.62
N GLU A 57 -8.37 5.28 3.62
CA GLU A 57 -9.57 4.75 4.25
C GLU A 57 -10.67 4.43 3.23
N VAL A 58 -10.84 5.30 2.24
CA VAL A 58 -11.86 5.11 1.20
C VAL A 58 -11.59 3.85 0.39
N GLU A 59 -10.34 3.63 0.03
CA GLU A 59 -9.98 2.44 -0.75
C GLU A 59 -10.03 1.19 0.11
N TRP A 60 -9.66 1.31 1.37
CA TRP A 60 -9.73 0.18 2.29
C TRP A 60 -11.16 -0.30 2.50
N ALA A 61 -12.13 0.61 2.46
CA ALA A 61 -13.54 0.23 2.64
C ALA A 61 -13.98 -0.79 1.58
N GLU A 62 -13.48 -0.68 0.36
CA GLU A 62 -13.78 -1.65 -0.69
C GLU A 62 -13.13 -3.00 -0.42
N VAL A 63 -11.88 -2.98 0.01
CA VAL A 63 -11.18 -4.22 0.39
C VAL A 63 -11.90 -4.87 1.56
N GLU A 64 -12.28 -4.06 2.55
CA GLU A 64 -12.96 -4.53 3.75
C GLU A 64 -14.27 -5.24 3.41
N GLY A 65 -15.02 -4.71 2.46
CA GLY A 65 -16.26 -5.35 2.01
C GLY A 65 -16.00 -6.74 1.46
N ARG A 66 -14.96 -6.89 0.64
CA ARG A 66 -14.61 -8.20 0.09
C ARG A 66 -14.12 -9.16 1.17
N LEU A 67 -13.35 -8.64 2.12
CA LEU A 67 -12.87 -9.48 3.23
C LEU A 67 -14.02 -9.94 4.12
N ALA A 68 -14.99 -9.05 4.38
CA ALA A 68 -16.16 -9.41 5.17
C ALA A 68 -16.96 -10.53 4.50
N ASP A 69 -17.13 -10.46 3.19
CA ASP A 69 -17.83 -11.49 2.44
C ASP A 69 -17.10 -12.84 2.57
N MET A 70 -15.79 -12.80 2.49
CA MET A 70 -15.00 -14.03 2.57
C MET A 70 -15.00 -14.64 3.98
N LEU A 71 -15.11 -13.80 5.01
CA LEU A 71 -15.21 -14.30 6.38
C LEU A 71 -16.42 -15.20 6.57
N ALA A 72 -17.49 -14.92 5.85
CA ALA A 72 -18.74 -15.66 5.96
C ALA A 72 -18.83 -16.85 5.00
N LYS A 73 -17.86 -16.99 4.09
CA LYS A 73 -17.98 -17.93 2.99
C LYS A 73 -17.65 -19.38 3.36
N GLY A 74 -16.67 -19.58 4.22
CA GLY A 74 -16.27 -20.93 4.63
C GLY A 74 -15.17 -20.89 5.64
N ALA A 75 -14.86 -22.05 6.21
CA ALA A 75 -13.88 -22.16 7.28
C ALA A 75 -12.47 -21.81 6.82
N GLU A 76 -12.11 -22.26 5.61
CA GLU A 76 -10.76 -22.04 5.10
C GLU A 76 -10.55 -20.58 4.72
N GLU A 77 -11.51 -20.00 4.01
CA GLU A 77 -11.45 -18.58 3.63
C GLU A 77 -11.38 -17.69 4.86
N ARG A 78 -12.14 -18.05 5.89
CA ARG A 78 -12.13 -17.32 7.15
C ARG A 78 -10.72 -17.26 7.76
N LEU A 79 -10.00 -18.37 7.73
CA LEU A 79 -8.65 -18.41 8.29
C LEU A 79 -7.68 -17.51 7.51
N TYR A 80 -7.78 -17.49 6.18
CA TYR A 80 -6.94 -16.63 5.36
C TYR A 80 -7.21 -15.17 5.65
N VAL A 81 -8.48 -14.79 5.76
CA VAL A 81 -8.85 -13.41 6.05
C VAL A 81 -8.35 -12.99 7.42
N LEU A 82 -8.49 -13.87 8.43
CA LEU A 82 -7.98 -13.57 9.77
C LEU A 82 -6.47 -13.35 9.76
N GLY A 83 -5.75 -14.09 8.92
CA GLY A 83 -4.32 -13.92 8.77
C GLY A 83 -3.95 -12.54 8.24
N ILE A 84 -4.76 -12.01 7.32
CA ILE A 84 -4.56 -10.67 6.79
C ILE A 84 -4.91 -9.61 7.85
N LEU A 85 -6.08 -9.77 8.48
CA LEU A 85 -6.58 -8.77 9.43
C LEU A 85 -5.74 -8.69 10.70
N ALA A 86 -5.17 -9.80 11.12
CA ALA A 86 -4.37 -9.84 12.35
C ALA A 86 -3.17 -8.91 12.30
N ASN A 87 -2.68 -8.62 11.11
CA ASN A 87 -1.50 -7.77 10.93
C ASN A 87 -1.84 -6.39 10.36
N ALA A 88 -3.13 -6.15 10.07
CA ALA A 88 -3.54 -4.84 9.56
C ALA A 88 -3.66 -3.85 10.71
N VAL A 89 -3.32 -2.59 10.44
CA VAL A 89 -3.35 -1.55 11.46
C VAL A 89 -3.76 -0.23 10.82
N GLU A 90 -4.56 0.54 11.55
CA GLU A 90 -4.88 1.90 11.13
C GLU A 90 -3.69 2.80 11.45
N VAL A 91 -3.35 3.66 10.50
CA VAL A 91 -2.29 4.64 10.70
C VAL A 91 -2.79 6.01 10.24
N THR A 92 -2.45 7.02 11.02
CA THR A 92 -2.81 8.41 10.70
C THR A 92 -1.52 9.21 10.61
N PRO A 93 -1.30 9.92 9.50
CA PRO A 93 -0.10 10.75 9.42
C PRO A 93 -0.09 11.79 10.54
N ASP A 94 1.08 12.05 11.08
CA ASP A 94 1.22 13.09 12.10
C ASP A 94 1.24 14.48 11.42
N ALA A 95 1.41 15.52 12.23
CA ALA A 95 1.38 16.89 11.72
C ALA A 95 2.45 17.15 10.66
N GLN A 96 3.50 16.35 10.62
CA GLN A 96 4.58 16.49 9.66
C GLN A 96 4.44 15.54 8.48
N GLY A 97 3.31 14.83 8.38
CA GLY A 97 3.06 13.92 7.29
C GLY A 97 3.77 12.59 7.38
N ARG A 98 4.17 12.19 8.59
CA ARG A 98 4.85 10.91 8.80
C ARG A 98 3.87 9.86 9.29
N ILE A 99 4.07 8.63 8.85
CA ILE A 99 3.31 7.49 9.36
C ILE A 99 4.24 6.59 10.17
N LEU A 100 3.67 5.86 11.11
CA LEU A 100 4.42 4.91 11.93
C LEU A 100 4.23 3.51 11.38
N ILE A 101 5.33 2.84 11.05
CA ILE A 101 5.29 1.43 10.64
C ILE A 101 5.58 0.60 11.88
N PRO A 102 4.61 -0.21 12.35
CA PRO A 102 4.88 -1.06 13.51
C PRO A 102 6.04 -2.02 13.24
N SER A 103 6.81 -2.30 14.28
CA SER A 103 7.99 -3.17 14.13
C SER A 103 7.66 -4.50 13.50
N LYS A 104 6.55 -5.07 13.85
CA LYS A 104 6.12 -6.36 13.32
C LYS A 104 5.99 -6.33 11.80
N LEU A 105 5.36 -5.28 11.28
CA LEU A 105 5.21 -5.13 9.84
C LEU A 105 6.53 -4.75 9.18
N LYS A 106 7.32 -3.93 9.85
CA LYS A 106 8.63 -3.56 9.35
C LYS A 106 9.49 -4.80 9.15
N GLU A 107 9.51 -5.69 10.12
CA GLU A 107 10.24 -6.95 10.03
C GLU A 107 9.67 -7.84 8.94
N ALA A 108 8.36 -7.97 8.88
CA ALA A 108 7.71 -8.82 7.89
C ALA A 108 8.03 -8.39 6.47
N ALA A 109 8.27 -7.11 6.25
CA ALA A 109 8.60 -6.57 4.93
C ALA A 109 10.11 -6.50 4.68
N GLY A 110 10.91 -6.89 5.65
CA GLY A 110 12.37 -6.83 5.52
C GLY A 110 12.90 -5.41 5.41
N LEU A 111 12.20 -4.44 6.03
CA LEU A 111 12.63 -3.04 5.97
C LEU A 111 13.74 -2.77 6.97
N GLY A 112 14.77 -2.07 6.51
CA GLY A 112 15.84 -1.60 7.38
C GLY A 112 15.66 -0.11 7.69
N ASN A 113 16.64 0.69 7.29
CA ASN A 113 16.61 2.14 7.52
C ASN A 113 15.96 2.92 6.40
N THR A 114 15.60 2.26 5.32
CA THR A 114 15.02 2.91 4.15
C THR A 114 13.84 2.09 3.65
N VAL A 115 12.95 2.78 2.95
CA VAL A 115 11.79 2.15 2.32
C VAL A 115 11.56 2.80 0.97
N LEU A 116 11.17 2.00 0.00
CA LEU A 116 10.74 2.49 -1.30
C LEU A 116 9.21 2.52 -1.30
N LEU A 117 8.65 3.72 -1.46
CA LEU A 117 7.20 3.89 -1.52
C LEU A 117 6.79 3.98 -2.98
N VAL A 118 5.98 3.05 -3.42
CA VAL A 118 5.61 2.91 -4.83
C VAL A 118 4.11 3.11 -4.98
N GLY A 119 3.72 4.07 -5.82
CA GLY A 119 2.31 4.28 -6.11
C GLY A 119 1.77 3.15 -6.96
N ALA A 120 0.68 2.56 -6.49
CA ALA A 120 0.02 1.45 -7.17
C ALA A 120 -1.44 1.80 -7.45
N ILE A 121 -1.66 3.03 -7.89
CA ILE A 121 -2.93 3.64 -8.28
C ILE A 121 -3.84 3.88 -7.08
N THR A 122 -4.40 2.85 -6.48
CA THR A 122 -5.36 3.00 -5.37
C THR A 122 -4.71 2.89 -4.00
N LYS A 123 -3.43 2.53 -3.97
CA LYS A 123 -2.71 2.32 -2.71
C LYS A 123 -1.25 2.63 -2.94
N VAL A 124 -0.50 2.68 -1.85
CA VAL A 124 0.95 2.83 -1.90
C VAL A 124 1.56 1.56 -1.37
N GLU A 125 2.51 0.98 -2.09
CA GLU A 125 3.22 -0.19 -1.59
C GLU A 125 4.55 0.24 -0.99
N LEU A 126 4.92 -0.42 0.09
CA LEU A 126 6.16 -0.15 0.80
C LEU A 126 7.05 -1.38 0.65
N TRP A 127 8.20 -1.17 0.04
CA TRP A 127 9.15 -2.24 -0.29
C TRP A 127 10.52 -1.94 0.30
N SER A 128 11.26 -2.98 0.67
CA SER A 128 12.69 -2.77 0.81
C SER A 128 13.25 -2.53 -0.59
N PRO A 129 14.19 -1.58 -0.74
CA PRO A 129 14.76 -1.33 -2.07
C PRO A 129 15.35 -2.58 -2.72
N GLU A 130 15.99 -3.44 -1.92
CA GLU A 130 16.58 -4.68 -2.43
C GLU A 130 15.54 -5.66 -2.96
N SER A 131 14.43 -5.80 -2.22
CA SER A 131 13.35 -6.70 -2.65
C SER A 131 12.70 -6.21 -3.93
N PHE A 132 12.51 -4.90 -4.03
CA PHE A 132 11.89 -4.31 -5.21
C PHE A 132 12.77 -4.53 -6.45
N GLU A 133 14.05 -4.27 -6.31
CA GLU A 133 15.02 -4.49 -7.40
C GLU A 133 14.98 -5.95 -7.84
N LYS A 134 15.06 -6.86 -6.89
CA LYS A 134 15.13 -8.29 -7.17
C LYS A 134 13.82 -8.81 -7.79
N THR A 135 12.70 -8.36 -7.29
CA THR A 135 11.38 -8.92 -7.65
C THR A 135 10.75 -8.22 -8.84
N VAL A 136 10.95 -6.91 -8.95
CA VAL A 136 10.21 -6.08 -9.92
C VAL A 136 11.14 -5.57 -11.02
N THR A 137 12.09 -4.71 -10.68
CA THR A 137 12.90 -4.04 -11.71
C THR A 137 14.04 -4.89 -12.26
N GLY A 138 14.35 -6.01 -11.61
CA GLY A 138 15.38 -6.91 -12.07
C GLY A 138 14.96 -7.80 -13.23
N ARG A 139 13.85 -7.50 -13.90
CA ARG A 139 13.32 -8.29 -15.01
C ARG A 139 13.03 -7.42 -16.23
N PRO A 140 14.05 -6.73 -16.76
CA PRO A 140 13.78 -5.73 -17.81
C PRO A 140 13.19 -6.32 -19.09
N SER A 141 13.57 -7.53 -19.47
CA SER A 141 13.05 -8.14 -20.70
C SER A 141 11.58 -8.47 -20.62
N GLU A 142 11.19 -9.11 -19.51
CA GLU A 142 9.78 -9.46 -19.28
C GLU A 142 8.94 -8.21 -19.17
N LEU A 143 9.43 -7.19 -18.48
CA LEU A 143 8.72 -5.94 -18.31
C LEU A 143 8.52 -5.26 -19.66
N ALA A 144 9.55 -5.23 -20.51
CA ALA A 144 9.44 -4.61 -21.83
C ALA A 144 8.39 -5.29 -22.69
N GLN A 145 8.34 -6.61 -22.66
CA GLN A 145 7.34 -7.37 -23.42
C GLN A 145 5.93 -7.05 -22.96
N PHE A 146 5.74 -7.05 -21.65
CA PHE A 146 4.43 -6.77 -21.06
C PHE A 146 3.98 -5.36 -21.39
N THR A 147 4.89 -4.40 -21.27
CA THR A 147 4.60 -2.99 -21.55
C THR A 147 4.16 -2.79 -22.99
N THR A 148 4.82 -3.46 -23.92
CA THR A 148 4.47 -3.38 -25.34
C THR A 148 3.02 -3.82 -25.57
N GLN A 149 2.57 -4.84 -24.87
CA GLN A 149 1.20 -5.32 -25.00
C GLN A 149 0.17 -4.35 -24.43
N LEU A 150 0.50 -3.70 -23.33
CA LEU A 150 -0.43 -2.80 -22.66
C LEU A 150 -0.54 -1.43 -23.31
N PHE A 151 0.54 -0.94 -23.89
CA PHE A 151 0.63 0.45 -24.36
C PHE A 151 0.61 0.58 -25.89
N ARG A 152 0.05 -0.36 -26.58
CA ARG A 152 -0.04 -0.27 -28.04
C ARG A 152 -1.13 0.69 -28.51
#